data_5b2a8b02600576454acb23a0f0a2796f
#
_entry.id   5b2a8b02600576454acb23a0f0a2796f
#
_cell.length_a   1.000
_cell.length_b   1.000
_cell.length_c   1.000
_cell.angle_alpha   90.00
_cell.angle_beta   90.00
_cell.angle_gamma   90.00
#
_symmetry.space_group_name_H-M   'P 1'
#
loop_
_entity.id
_entity.type
_entity.pdbx_description
1 polymer ?
#
loop_
_entity_poly.entity_id
_entity_poly.type
_entity_poly.pdbx_seq_one_letter_code
_entity_poly.pdbx_strand_id
1 'polypeptide(L)'
;LGAQAEYLGSLGDDKMAHIVEKALRENGVDISHCPVLQGRTTKVCSYDVVNGERSFIEVITGESWTGPLQIGAQELDELKTADLIVSSCNAKMPEQMAAVQALPAVFAYDFGEKEKYRTDAYYDEVCHGIDLAMLSCKPMDKAAFAELCAPLHRRGVVHVLATMGAAGQMLSVQGKIVEKTTQMVEASDTMGAGDSFLAAFLCSLYTAGWQKAKPMPEQALLAALAAGQQVSARNCMAQGGFGCKAEISPDGTE
;
A
#
# COMPACT_ATOMS: atom_id res chain seq x y z
N LEU A 1 -2.84 -15.22 2.93
CA LEU A 1 -3.74 -14.54 3.88
C LEU A 1 -5.21 -14.93 3.68
N GLY A 2 -5.54 -15.66 2.60
CA GLY A 2 -6.88 -16.18 2.34
C GLY A 2 -7.86 -15.19 1.68
N ALA A 3 -7.42 -13.98 1.36
CA ALA A 3 -8.22 -13.02 0.59
C ALA A 3 -8.11 -13.33 -0.92
N GLN A 4 -9.18 -13.09 -1.65
CA GLN A 4 -9.13 -12.97 -3.10
C GLN A 4 -8.63 -11.56 -3.43
N ALA A 5 -7.66 -11.44 -4.32
CA ALA A 5 -7.06 -10.16 -4.68
C ALA A 5 -7.22 -9.91 -6.18
N GLU A 6 -7.57 -8.68 -6.51
CA GLU A 6 -7.59 -8.16 -7.87
C GLU A 6 -6.69 -6.93 -7.95
N TYR A 7 -5.98 -6.79 -9.04
CA TYR A 7 -5.16 -5.62 -9.34
C TYR A 7 -5.75 -4.85 -10.51
N LEU A 8 -6.02 -3.57 -10.29
CA LEU A 8 -6.45 -2.62 -11.31
C LEU A 8 -5.27 -1.71 -11.69
N GLY A 9 -4.83 -1.79 -12.92
CA GLY A 9 -3.71 -1.03 -13.44
C GLY A 9 -3.53 -1.27 -14.93
N SER A 10 -2.38 -0.92 -15.48
CA SER A 10 -2.02 -1.22 -16.86
C SER A 10 -0.64 -1.87 -16.93
N LEU A 11 -0.46 -2.77 -17.87
CA LEU A 11 0.81 -3.44 -18.17
C LEU A 11 1.31 -3.02 -19.55
N GLY A 12 2.62 -2.98 -19.75
CA GLY A 12 3.21 -2.98 -21.07
C GLY A 12 3.12 -4.36 -21.71
N ASP A 13 3.76 -4.54 -22.86
CA ASP A 13 3.91 -5.84 -23.54
C ASP A 13 5.40 -6.25 -23.67
N ASP A 14 6.24 -5.62 -22.88
CA ASP A 14 7.66 -5.91 -22.82
C ASP A 14 7.98 -7.08 -21.86
N LYS A 15 9.26 -7.48 -21.82
CA LYS A 15 9.75 -8.54 -20.94
C LYS A 15 9.42 -8.29 -19.47
N MET A 16 9.48 -7.03 -19.01
CA MET A 16 9.18 -6.66 -17.62
C MET A 16 7.71 -6.85 -17.31
N ALA A 17 6.81 -6.53 -18.26
CA ALA A 17 5.38 -6.80 -18.13
C ALA A 17 5.10 -8.28 -17.90
N HIS A 18 5.74 -9.17 -18.67
CA HIS A 18 5.57 -10.62 -18.53
C HIS A 18 6.03 -11.13 -17.16
N ILE A 19 7.12 -10.56 -16.60
CA ILE A 19 7.57 -10.91 -15.25
C ILE A 19 6.52 -10.49 -14.21
N VAL A 20 5.98 -9.28 -14.32
CA VAL A 20 4.95 -8.78 -13.41
C VAL A 20 3.66 -9.62 -13.53
N GLU A 21 3.20 -9.85 -14.76
CA GLU A 21 2.01 -10.67 -15.02
C GLU A 21 2.15 -12.06 -14.43
N LYS A 22 3.29 -12.72 -14.68
CA LYS A 22 3.58 -14.05 -14.15
C LYS A 22 3.54 -14.04 -12.61
N ALA A 23 4.22 -13.09 -11.98
CA ALA A 23 4.26 -12.99 -10.52
C ALA A 23 2.87 -12.76 -9.92
N LEU A 24 2.03 -11.91 -10.51
CA LEU A 24 0.67 -11.67 -10.06
C LEU A 24 -0.19 -12.95 -10.17
N ARG A 25 -0.17 -13.62 -11.33
CA ARG A 25 -0.93 -14.86 -11.57
C ARG A 25 -0.50 -16.01 -10.67
N GLU A 26 0.81 -16.21 -10.48
CA GLU A 26 1.36 -17.25 -9.60
C GLU A 26 0.97 -17.03 -8.12
N ASN A 27 0.73 -15.79 -7.72
CA ASN A 27 0.22 -15.46 -6.39
C ASN A 27 -1.31 -15.38 -6.32
N GLY A 28 -2.02 -15.79 -7.37
CA GLY A 28 -3.49 -15.84 -7.39
C GLY A 28 -4.17 -14.47 -7.45
N VAL A 29 -3.46 -13.44 -7.93
CA VAL A 29 -4.05 -12.10 -8.12
C VAL A 29 -4.76 -12.06 -9.48
N ASP A 30 -6.02 -11.66 -9.48
CA ASP A 30 -6.76 -11.44 -10.70
C ASP A 30 -6.28 -10.14 -11.37
N ILE A 31 -5.99 -10.22 -12.66
CA ILE A 31 -5.55 -9.12 -13.52
C ILE A 31 -6.39 -9.05 -14.81
N SER A 32 -7.58 -9.65 -14.80
CA SER A 32 -8.45 -9.71 -15.98
C SER A 32 -8.86 -8.32 -16.49
N HIS A 33 -8.90 -7.33 -15.60
CA HIS A 33 -9.21 -5.94 -15.90
C HIS A 33 -7.97 -5.04 -16.08
N CYS A 34 -6.77 -5.63 -16.21
CA CYS A 34 -5.55 -4.89 -16.51
C CYS A 34 -5.28 -4.87 -18.01
N PRO A 35 -5.50 -3.75 -18.72
CA PRO A 35 -5.18 -3.68 -20.13
C PRO A 35 -3.67 -3.87 -20.38
N VAL A 36 -3.33 -4.68 -21.37
CA VAL A 36 -1.98 -4.79 -21.90
C VAL A 36 -1.82 -3.80 -23.06
N LEU A 37 -0.96 -2.81 -22.88
CA LEU A 37 -0.74 -1.73 -23.82
C LEU A 37 0.37 -2.11 -24.80
N GLN A 38 -0.03 -2.42 -26.05
CA GLN A 38 0.87 -2.89 -27.09
C GLN A 38 1.95 -1.87 -27.46
N GLY A 39 3.19 -2.33 -27.61
CA GLY A 39 4.36 -1.52 -27.93
C GLY A 39 4.78 -0.57 -26.81
N ARG A 40 4.36 -0.80 -25.55
CA ARG A 40 4.67 0.05 -24.40
C ARG A 40 5.55 -0.67 -23.40
N THR A 41 6.54 0.07 -22.87
CA THR A 41 7.44 -0.43 -21.84
C THR A 41 6.84 -0.30 -20.44
N THR A 42 7.16 -1.25 -19.58
CA THR A 42 6.72 -1.27 -18.17
C THR A 42 7.64 -0.41 -17.30
N LYS A 43 7.09 0.13 -16.21
CA LYS A 43 7.87 0.86 -15.20
C LYS A 43 8.89 -0.07 -14.53
N VAL A 44 10.14 0.37 -14.44
CA VAL A 44 11.23 -0.33 -13.76
C VAL A 44 11.84 0.55 -12.69
N CYS A 45 12.08 -0.01 -11.51
CA CYS A 45 12.81 0.63 -10.42
C CYS A 45 14.05 -0.22 -10.11
N SER A 46 15.24 0.34 -10.32
CA SER A 46 16.49 -0.28 -9.92
C SER A 46 16.91 0.18 -8.53
N TYR A 47 17.37 -0.74 -7.70
CA TYR A 47 17.81 -0.42 -6.34
C TYR A 47 18.93 -1.36 -5.90
N ASP A 48 19.76 -0.88 -4.99
CA ASP A 48 20.74 -1.68 -4.24
C ASP A 48 20.26 -1.94 -2.82
N VAL A 49 20.72 -3.05 -2.25
CA VAL A 49 20.50 -3.37 -0.86
C VAL A 49 21.84 -3.31 -0.12
N VAL A 50 21.99 -2.35 0.79
CA VAL A 50 23.17 -2.18 1.61
C VAL A 50 22.78 -2.34 3.08
N ASN A 51 23.33 -3.32 3.75
CA ASN A 51 22.99 -3.65 5.15
C ASN A 51 21.48 -3.90 5.40
N GLY A 52 20.78 -4.50 4.43
CA GLY A 52 19.35 -4.75 4.50
C GLY A 52 18.46 -3.54 4.14
N GLU A 53 19.04 -2.36 3.94
CA GLU A 53 18.31 -1.16 3.53
C GLU A 53 18.43 -0.91 2.04
N ARG A 54 17.35 -0.40 1.44
CA ARG A 54 17.27 -0.08 0.00
C ARG A 54 17.81 1.30 -0.31
N SER A 55 18.56 1.39 -1.39
CA SER A 55 18.88 2.66 -2.05
C SER A 55 18.43 2.60 -3.49
N PHE A 56 17.42 3.42 -3.84
CA PHE A 56 16.96 3.50 -5.23
C PHE A 56 18.02 4.17 -6.09
N ILE A 57 18.43 3.49 -7.17
CA ILE A 57 19.42 3.96 -8.14
C ILE A 57 18.70 4.74 -9.24
N GLU A 58 17.68 4.12 -9.86
CA GLU A 58 16.98 4.68 -11.01
C GLU A 58 15.52 4.27 -11.03
N VAL A 59 14.66 5.16 -11.53
CA VAL A 59 13.26 4.90 -11.79
C VAL A 59 12.95 5.27 -13.23
N ILE A 60 12.71 4.27 -14.06
CA ILE A 60 12.26 4.43 -15.44
C ILE A 60 10.72 4.29 -15.40
N THR A 61 10.01 5.37 -15.73
CA THR A 61 8.53 5.40 -15.63
C THR A 61 7.85 4.40 -16.56
N GLY A 62 8.48 4.14 -17.73
CA GLY A 62 7.89 3.29 -18.76
C GLY A 62 6.80 4.00 -19.56
N GLU A 63 6.50 3.50 -20.75
CA GLU A 63 5.49 4.05 -21.65
C GLU A 63 4.08 3.48 -21.39
N SER A 64 3.97 2.43 -20.60
CA SER A 64 2.68 1.89 -20.12
C SER A 64 1.97 2.81 -19.13
N TRP A 65 2.71 3.77 -18.56
CA TRP A 65 2.13 4.85 -17.78
C TRP A 65 1.56 5.94 -18.71
N THR A 66 0.27 5.87 -19.00
CA THR A 66 -0.44 6.85 -19.83
C THR A 66 -1.19 7.91 -19.03
N GLY A 67 -1.00 7.92 -17.73
CA GLY A 67 -1.69 8.77 -16.77
C GLY A 67 -2.36 7.97 -15.65
N PRO A 68 -3.08 8.62 -14.73
CA PRO A 68 -3.85 7.95 -13.70
C PRO A 68 -4.81 6.93 -14.28
N LEU A 69 -5.04 5.82 -13.56
CA LEU A 69 -6.09 4.86 -13.91
C LEU A 69 -7.42 5.61 -14.04
N GLN A 70 -8.11 5.40 -15.16
CA GLN A 70 -9.44 5.95 -15.36
C GLN A 70 -10.46 4.92 -14.85
N ILE A 71 -11.24 5.31 -13.84
CA ILE A 71 -12.29 4.45 -13.29
C ILE A 71 -13.58 4.74 -14.06
N GLY A 72 -13.86 3.92 -15.04
CA GLY A 72 -15.09 3.94 -15.83
C GLY A 72 -16.21 3.10 -15.20
N ALA A 73 -17.26 2.88 -15.96
CA ALA A 73 -18.42 2.11 -15.46
C ALA A 73 -18.08 0.65 -15.16
N GLN A 74 -17.21 0.03 -15.94
CA GLN A 74 -16.80 -1.35 -15.76
C GLN A 74 -15.98 -1.52 -14.48
N GLU A 75 -14.96 -0.69 -14.27
CA GLU A 75 -14.12 -0.71 -13.06
C GLU A 75 -14.97 -0.39 -11.80
N LEU A 76 -15.94 0.51 -11.93
CA LEU A 76 -16.86 0.79 -10.80
C LEU A 76 -17.74 -0.40 -10.48
N ASP A 77 -18.20 -1.18 -11.46
CA ASP A 77 -19.03 -2.35 -11.21
C ASP A 77 -18.23 -3.45 -10.50
N GLU A 78 -16.96 -3.65 -10.86
CA GLU A 78 -16.05 -4.55 -10.15
C GLU A 78 -15.78 -4.05 -8.72
N LEU A 79 -15.40 -2.79 -8.57
CA LEU A 79 -15.11 -2.20 -7.27
C LEU A 79 -16.31 -2.21 -6.30
N LYS A 80 -17.55 -2.25 -6.81
CA LYS A 80 -18.76 -2.40 -5.96
C LYS A 80 -18.84 -3.75 -5.25
N THR A 81 -18.18 -4.77 -5.79
CA THR A 81 -18.17 -6.12 -5.21
C THR A 81 -17.04 -6.31 -4.20
N ALA A 82 -16.10 -5.36 -4.13
CA ALA A 82 -14.98 -5.43 -3.23
C ALA A 82 -15.40 -5.16 -1.77
N ASP A 83 -14.83 -5.92 -0.85
CA ASP A 83 -14.93 -5.66 0.59
C ASP A 83 -13.93 -4.61 1.04
N LEU A 84 -12.73 -4.65 0.47
CA LEU A 84 -11.61 -3.76 0.76
C LEU A 84 -11.04 -3.20 -0.54
N ILE A 85 -10.82 -1.90 -0.58
CA ILE A 85 -10.10 -1.21 -1.65
C ILE A 85 -8.83 -0.62 -1.05
N VAL A 86 -7.70 -0.81 -1.74
CA VAL A 86 -6.41 -0.26 -1.33
C VAL A 86 -5.85 0.56 -2.49
N SER A 87 -5.43 1.78 -2.20
CA SER A 87 -4.71 2.62 -3.14
C SER A 87 -3.58 3.37 -2.44
N SER A 88 -2.80 4.14 -3.18
CA SER A 88 -1.69 4.90 -2.61
C SER A 88 -1.43 6.20 -3.37
N CYS A 89 -0.64 7.07 -2.76
CA CYS A 89 -0.14 8.28 -3.40
C CYS A 89 0.66 7.99 -4.69
N ASN A 90 1.18 6.79 -4.84
CA ASN A 90 1.92 6.37 -6.04
C ASN A 90 1.00 6.07 -7.23
N ALA A 91 -0.28 5.78 -7.00
CA ALA A 91 -1.28 5.59 -8.05
C ALA A 91 -1.63 6.91 -8.77
N LYS A 92 -1.35 8.06 -8.13
CA LYS A 92 -1.56 9.43 -8.69
C LYS A 92 -2.97 9.63 -9.24
N MET A 93 -4.00 9.22 -8.50
CA MET A 93 -5.40 9.26 -8.95
C MET A 93 -6.31 10.16 -8.08
N PRO A 94 -5.90 11.37 -7.66
CA PRO A 94 -6.75 12.21 -6.81
C PRO A 94 -8.09 12.53 -7.47
N GLU A 95 -8.11 12.72 -8.79
CA GLU A 95 -9.33 13.01 -9.56
C GLU A 95 -10.33 11.85 -9.57
N GLN A 96 -9.88 10.61 -9.37
CA GLN A 96 -10.71 9.41 -9.34
C GLN A 96 -11.22 9.07 -7.93
N MET A 97 -10.70 9.74 -6.90
CA MET A 97 -11.00 9.43 -5.50
C MET A 97 -12.49 9.55 -5.17
N ALA A 98 -13.18 10.53 -5.74
CA ALA A 98 -14.61 10.73 -5.50
C ALA A 98 -15.45 9.51 -5.89
N ALA A 99 -15.10 8.83 -7.00
CA ALA A 99 -15.80 7.64 -7.46
C ALA A 99 -15.61 6.46 -6.49
N VAL A 100 -14.38 6.24 -6.03
CA VAL A 100 -14.02 5.17 -5.08
C VAL A 100 -14.59 5.44 -3.70
N GLN A 101 -14.57 6.68 -3.23
CA GLN A 101 -15.06 7.09 -1.92
C GLN A 101 -16.55 6.82 -1.72
N ALA A 102 -17.33 6.88 -2.80
CA ALA A 102 -18.77 6.62 -2.78
C ALA A 102 -19.12 5.13 -2.63
N LEU A 103 -18.16 4.22 -2.81
CA LEU A 103 -18.38 2.78 -2.75
C LEU A 103 -18.59 2.29 -1.30
N PRO A 104 -19.31 1.18 -1.10
CA PRO A 104 -19.55 0.61 0.23
C PRO A 104 -18.30 -0.05 0.84
N ALA A 105 -17.32 -0.39 0.02
CA ALA A 105 -16.07 -1.01 0.46
C ALA A 105 -15.32 -0.17 1.49
N VAL A 106 -14.63 -0.81 2.41
CA VAL A 106 -13.66 -0.13 3.27
C VAL A 106 -12.49 0.32 2.42
N PHE A 107 -12.05 1.57 2.57
CA PHE A 107 -11.01 2.14 1.75
C PHE A 107 -9.77 2.50 2.57
N ALA A 108 -8.64 1.85 2.25
CA ALA A 108 -7.34 2.13 2.82
C ALA A 108 -6.45 2.86 1.81
N TYR A 109 -5.72 3.87 2.28
CA TYR A 109 -4.84 4.68 1.44
C TYR A 109 -3.46 4.84 2.06
N ASP A 110 -2.42 4.49 1.29
CA ASP A 110 -1.02 4.67 1.69
C ASP A 110 -0.47 6.00 1.16
N PHE A 111 -0.14 6.91 2.08
CA PHE A 111 0.48 8.21 1.79
C PHE A 111 1.99 8.12 1.58
N GLY A 112 2.60 6.95 1.83
CA GLY A 112 4.04 6.75 1.72
C GLY A 112 4.84 7.61 2.70
N GLU A 113 6.08 7.93 2.29
CA GLU A 113 7.03 8.66 3.15
C GLU A 113 7.23 10.14 2.77
N LYS A 114 6.79 10.56 1.56
CA LYS A 114 7.14 11.88 0.99
C LYS A 114 6.25 12.99 1.53
N GLU A 115 6.87 14.05 2.04
CA GLU A 115 6.19 15.22 2.60
C GLU A 115 5.21 15.91 1.64
N LYS A 116 5.47 15.88 0.32
CA LYS A 116 4.56 16.46 -0.67
C LYS A 116 3.14 15.87 -0.67
N TYR A 117 2.97 14.66 -0.12
CA TYR A 117 1.67 13.99 0.04
C TYR A 117 1.06 14.20 1.44
N ARG A 118 1.68 15.08 2.27
CA ARG A 118 1.25 15.39 3.64
C ARG A 118 0.83 16.85 3.80
N THR A 119 0.45 17.48 2.71
CA THR A 119 -0.02 18.87 2.71
C THR A 119 -1.54 18.92 2.86
N ASP A 120 -2.06 20.03 3.45
CA ASP A 120 -3.50 20.24 3.57
C ASP A 120 -4.21 20.16 2.22
N ALA A 121 -3.62 20.74 1.16
CA ALA A 121 -4.17 20.69 -0.19
C ALA A 121 -4.32 19.24 -0.69
N TYR A 122 -3.31 18.40 -0.49
CA TYR A 122 -3.38 17.00 -0.88
C TYR A 122 -4.38 16.20 -0.04
N TYR A 123 -4.44 16.48 1.26
CA TYR A 123 -5.44 15.86 2.14
C TYR A 123 -6.87 16.26 1.77
N ASP A 124 -7.10 17.52 1.35
CA ASP A 124 -8.41 17.98 0.89
C ASP A 124 -8.88 17.24 -0.37
N GLU A 125 -7.95 16.85 -1.23
CA GLU A 125 -8.26 16.08 -2.44
C GLU A 125 -8.57 14.59 -2.14
N VAL A 126 -7.83 13.95 -1.23
CA VAL A 126 -7.84 12.48 -1.15
C VAL A 126 -8.50 11.91 0.10
N CYS A 127 -8.63 12.66 1.20
CA CYS A 127 -9.04 12.08 2.49
C CYS A 127 -10.54 11.77 2.61
N HIS A 128 -11.38 12.33 1.74
CA HIS A 128 -12.81 12.06 1.81
C HIS A 128 -13.12 10.59 1.50
N GLY A 129 -13.73 9.90 2.46
CA GLY A 129 -14.12 8.48 2.32
C GLY A 129 -13.00 7.47 2.56
N ILE A 130 -11.81 7.89 2.97
CA ILE A 130 -10.75 7.01 3.44
C ILE A 130 -11.08 6.56 4.87
N ASP A 131 -11.07 5.25 5.11
CA ASP A 131 -11.29 4.65 6.43
C ASP A 131 -9.98 4.47 7.20
N LEU A 132 -8.89 4.20 6.47
CA LEU A 132 -7.53 4.08 7.00
C LEU A 132 -6.53 4.86 6.15
N ALA A 133 -5.79 5.76 6.77
CA ALA A 133 -4.59 6.37 6.23
C ALA A 133 -3.34 5.69 6.81
N MET A 134 -2.47 5.18 5.96
CA MET A 134 -1.14 4.69 6.35
C MET A 134 -0.07 5.70 5.94
N LEU A 135 0.91 5.92 6.81
CA LEU A 135 2.06 6.79 6.57
C LEU A 135 3.35 6.08 6.98
N SER A 136 4.36 6.11 6.13
CA SER A 136 5.71 5.66 6.47
C SER A 136 6.49 6.83 7.08
N CYS A 137 6.84 6.74 8.35
CA CYS A 137 7.36 7.85 9.13
C CYS A 137 8.75 7.56 9.70
N LYS A 138 9.50 8.61 10.03
CA LYS A 138 10.63 8.52 10.94
C LYS A 138 10.11 8.30 12.37
N PRO A 139 10.94 7.74 13.27
CA PRO A 139 10.57 7.61 14.67
C PRO A 139 10.11 8.96 15.27
N MET A 140 8.99 8.94 15.98
CA MET A 140 8.42 10.10 16.66
C MET A 140 7.75 9.69 17.96
N ASP A 141 7.46 10.65 18.83
CA ASP A 141 6.69 10.42 20.05
C ASP A 141 5.17 10.54 19.81
N LYS A 142 4.39 10.24 20.86
CA LYS A 142 2.92 10.28 20.77
C LYS A 142 2.37 11.70 20.51
N ALA A 143 3.05 12.74 20.97
CA ALA A 143 2.59 14.11 20.77
C ALA A 143 2.73 14.52 19.31
N ALA A 144 3.90 14.28 18.71
CA ALA A 144 4.14 14.51 17.29
C ALA A 144 3.22 13.65 16.42
N PHE A 145 2.96 12.39 16.81
CA PHE A 145 2.01 11.54 16.09
C PHE A 145 0.57 12.05 16.18
N ALA A 146 0.14 12.56 17.34
CA ALA A 146 -1.18 13.17 17.48
C ALA A 146 -1.35 14.41 16.58
N GLU A 147 -0.31 15.25 16.47
CA GLU A 147 -0.28 16.38 15.55
C GLU A 147 -0.38 15.94 14.07
N LEU A 148 0.36 14.90 13.70
CA LEU A 148 0.29 14.30 12.35
C LEU A 148 -1.12 13.77 12.03
N CYS A 149 -1.80 13.14 12.99
CA CYS A 149 -3.13 12.57 12.81
C CYS A 149 -4.24 13.62 12.73
N ALA A 150 -4.09 14.74 13.40
CA ALA A 150 -5.16 15.74 13.56
C ALA A 150 -5.74 16.25 12.22
N PRO A 151 -4.96 16.61 11.19
CA PRO A 151 -5.50 17.04 9.90
C PRO A 151 -6.25 15.93 9.16
N LEU A 152 -5.85 14.67 9.30
CA LEU A 152 -6.50 13.52 8.71
C LEU A 152 -7.85 13.23 9.39
N HIS A 153 -7.87 13.20 10.72
CA HIS A 153 -9.10 13.01 11.49
C HIS A 153 -10.14 14.12 11.24
N ARG A 154 -9.69 15.38 11.11
CA ARG A 154 -10.61 16.49 10.75
C ARG A 154 -11.29 16.30 9.40
N ARG A 155 -10.69 15.53 8.49
CA ARG A 155 -11.22 15.18 7.16
C ARG A 155 -12.01 13.86 7.14
N GLY A 156 -12.27 13.29 8.31
CA GLY A 156 -13.10 12.11 8.46
C GLY A 156 -12.37 10.76 8.44
N VAL A 157 -11.04 10.75 8.29
CA VAL A 157 -10.27 9.51 8.37
C VAL A 157 -10.36 8.93 9.78
N VAL A 158 -10.93 7.73 9.92
CA VAL A 158 -11.18 7.10 11.23
C VAL A 158 -9.91 6.53 11.83
N HIS A 159 -9.10 5.85 11.02
CA HIS A 159 -7.87 5.17 11.44
C HIS A 159 -6.66 5.82 10.78
N VAL A 160 -5.65 6.19 11.56
CA VAL A 160 -4.38 6.71 11.06
C VAL A 160 -3.24 5.86 11.60
N LEU A 161 -2.53 5.18 10.71
CA LEU A 161 -1.45 4.26 11.01
C LEU A 161 -0.11 4.87 10.58
N ALA A 162 0.83 4.99 11.51
CA ALA A 162 2.23 5.29 11.20
C ALA A 162 3.08 4.04 11.38
N THR A 163 3.86 3.69 10.34
CA THR A 163 4.93 2.69 10.41
C THR A 163 6.27 3.41 10.50
N MET A 164 7.13 3.01 11.44
CA MET A 164 8.40 3.66 11.74
C MET A 164 9.58 2.67 11.69
N GLY A 165 9.48 1.68 10.79
CA GLY A 165 10.49 0.63 10.64
C GLY A 165 10.78 -0.07 11.97
N ALA A 166 12.05 -0.09 12.38
CA ALA A 166 12.50 -0.70 13.63
C ALA A 166 11.88 -0.09 14.90
N ALA A 167 11.43 1.17 14.85
CA ALA A 167 10.83 1.85 16.00
C ALA A 167 9.38 1.40 16.28
N GLY A 168 8.77 0.64 15.36
CA GLY A 168 7.45 0.10 15.57
C GLY A 168 6.34 0.84 14.84
N GLN A 169 5.14 0.79 15.38
CA GLN A 169 3.96 1.39 14.79
C GLN A 169 3.14 2.13 15.84
N MET A 170 2.50 3.21 15.40
CA MET A 170 1.45 3.90 16.15
C MET A 170 0.18 3.95 15.31
N LEU A 171 -0.95 3.74 15.96
CA LEU A 171 -2.26 3.78 15.33
C LEU A 171 -3.17 4.69 16.14
N SER A 172 -3.73 5.70 15.49
CA SER A 172 -4.73 6.59 16.07
C SER A 172 -6.11 6.24 15.57
N VAL A 173 -7.06 6.11 16.49
CA VAL A 173 -8.48 5.96 16.16
C VAL A 173 -9.23 7.06 16.89
N GLN A 174 -9.70 8.05 16.14
CA GLN A 174 -10.41 9.20 16.70
C GLN A 174 -9.66 9.87 17.88
N GLY A 175 -8.33 9.95 17.77
CA GLY A 175 -7.46 10.58 18.77
C GLY A 175 -6.98 9.64 19.90
N LYS A 176 -7.48 8.42 20.01
CA LYS A 176 -6.89 7.41 20.90
C LYS A 176 -5.71 6.73 20.19
N ILE A 177 -4.57 6.72 20.84
CA ILE A 177 -3.33 6.17 20.29
C ILE A 177 -3.02 4.81 20.89
N VAL A 178 -2.86 3.83 20.03
CA VAL A 178 -2.33 2.50 20.34
C VAL A 178 -0.95 2.39 19.70
N GLU A 179 -0.01 1.80 20.39
CA GLU A 179 1.36 1.60 19.90
C GLU A 179 1.81 0.15 20.04
N LYS A 180 2.71 -0.25 19.18
CA LYS A 180 3.33 -1.56 19.21
C LYS A 180 4.79 -1.48 18.76
N THR A 181 5.70 -2.00 19.57
CA THR A 181 7.12 -2.12 19.22
C THR A 181 7.34 -3.22 18.17
N THR A 182 8.28 -3.01 17.26
CA THR A 182 8.65 -4.02 16.26
C THR A 182 9.48 -5.12 16.90
N GLN A 183 9.18 -6.36 16.52
CA GLN A 183 10.08 -7.47 16.76
C GLN A 183 11.16 -7.46 15.66
N MET A 184 12.39 -7.18 16.05
CA MET A 184 13.53 -7.12 15.12
C MET A 184 13.84 -8.49 14.53
N VAL A 185 14.14 -8.51 13.23
CA VAL A 185 14.63 -9.67 12.49
C VAL A 185 15.89 -9.25 11.71
N GLU A 186 16.74 -10.22 11.39
CA GLU A 186 17.82 -9.98 10.41
C GLU A 186 17.20 -9.89 9.02
N ALA A 187 17.08 -8.66 8.53
CA ALA A 187 16.48 -8.39 7.23
C ALA A 187 17.48 -8.69 6.11
N SER A 188 17.07 -9.51 5.14
CA SER A 188 17.77 -9.69 3.86
C SER A 188 17.42 -8.60 2.87
N ASP A 189 16.15 -8.19 2.83
CA ASP A 189 15.63 -7.14 1.96
C ASP A 189 14.34 -6.57 2.57
N THR A 190 14.22 -5.25 2.63
CA THR A 190 13.03 -4.57 3.15
C THR A 190 12.01 -4.19 2.06
N MET A 191 12.21 -4.67 0.81
CA MET A 191 11.25 -4.43 -0.28
C MET A 191 9.89 -5.05 0.07
N GLY A 192 8.83 -4.24 -0.06
CA GLY A 192 7.45 -4.69 0.23
C GLY A 192 7.12 -4.90 1.70
N ALA A 193 8.01 -4.52 2.64
CA ALA A 193 7.75 -4.67 4.07
C ALA A 193 6.50 -3.89 4.52
N GLY A 194 6.35 -2.64 4.04
CA GLY A 194 5.16 -1.81 4.30
C GLY A 194 3.90 -2.40 3.68
N ASP A 195 3.98 -2.84 2.43
CA ASP A 195 2.85 -3.42 1.70
C ASP A 195 2.38 -4.73 2.35
N SER A 196 3.34 -5.59 2.74
CA SER A 196 3.05 -6.85 3.46
C SER A 196 2.41 -6.60 4.81
N PHE A 197 2.91 -5.58 5.53
CA PHE A 197 2.34 -5.15 6.79
C PHE A 197 0.88 -4.71 6.59
N LEU A 198 0.65 -3.79 5.64
CA LEU A 198 -0.67 -3.24 5.37
C LEU A 198 -1.65 -4.34 4.97
N ALA A 199 -1.27 -5.23 4.07
CA ALA A 199 -2.12 -6.33 3.63
C ALA A 199 -2.57 -7.22 4.79
N ALA A 200 -1.64 -7.64 5.66
CA ALA A 200 -1.98 -8.49 6.81
C ALA A 200 -2.78 -7.74 7.87
N PHE A 201 -2.47 -6.47 8.10
CA PHE A 201 -3.22 -5.59 8.98
C PHE A 201 -4.68 -5.46 8.54
N LEU A 202 -4.91 -5.17 7.26
CA LEU A 202 -6.25 -5.02 6.68
C LEU A 202 -7.05 -6.33 6.74
N CYS A 203 -6.45 -7.46 6.34
CA CYS A 203 -7.08 -8.77 6.43
C CYS A 203 -7.49 -9.12 7.86
N SER A 204 -6.65 -8.80 8.84
CA SER A 204 -6.97 -9.02 10.25
C SER A 204 -8.14 -8.18 10.73
N LEU A 205 -8.19 -6.89 10.36
CA LEU A 205 -9.32 -6.03 10.70
C LEU A 205 -10.62 -6.47 10.01
N TYR A 206 -10.55 -6.84 8.74
CA TYR A 206 -11.70 -7.34 8.00
C TYR A 206 -12.27 -8.61 8.64
N THR A 207 -11.41 -9.57 8.98
CA THR A 207 -11.80 -10.80 9.68
C THR A 207 -12.44 -10.51 11.06
N ALA A 208 -12.03 -9.43 11.71
CA ALA A 208 -12.62 -8.96 12.96
C ALA A 208 -13.93 -8.17 12.77
N GLY A 209 -14.45 -8.08 11.55
CA GLY A 209 -15.73 -7.44 11.23
C GLY A 209 -15.65 -5.93 11.00
N TRP A 210 -14.49 -5.43 10.52
CA TRP A 210 -14.35 -4.02 10.20
C TRP A 210 -15.32 -3.58 9.10
N GLN A 211 -15.95 -2.43 9.30
CA GLN A 211 -16.91 -1.82 8.38
C GLN A 211 -16.52 -0.39 8.07
N LYS A 212 -16.92 0.08 6.89
CA LYS A 212 -16.70 1.46 6.43
C LYS A 212 -17.16 2.48 7.48
N ALA A 213 -16.32 3.50 7.70
CA ALA A 213 -16.53 4.60 8.64
C ALA A 213 -16.77 4.17 10.11
N LYS A 214 -16.45 2.93 10.47
CA LYS A 214 -16.59 2.45 11.85
C LYS A 214 -15.22 2.32 12.53
N PRO A 215 -15.09 2.80 13.77
CA PRO A 215 -13.90 2.56 14.56
C PRO A 215 -13.84 1.09 15.00
N MET A 216 -12.61 0.56 15.05
CA MET A 216 -12.36 -0.79 15.56
C MET A 216 -11.97 -0.75 17.05
N PRO A 217 -12.34 -1.77 17.83
CA PRO A 217 -11.95 -1.85 19.23
C PRO A 217 -10.45 -2.11 19.36
N GLU A 218 -9.84 -1.60 20.44
CA GLU A 218 -8.39 -1.66 20.70
C GLU A 218 -7.81 -3.08 20.58
N GLN A 219 -8.52 -4.08 21.08
CA GLN A 219 -8.07 -5.48 21.00
C GLN A 219 -7.90 -5.94 19.54
N ALA A 220 -8.85 -5.58 18.65
CA ALA A 220 -8.75 -5.90 17.23
C ALA A 220 -7.61 -5.14 16.56
N LEU A 221 -7.37 -3.87 16.95
CA LEU A 221 -6.26 -3.06 16.45
C LEU A 221 -4.91 -3.66 16.83
N LEU A 222 -4.76 -4.08 18.10
CA LEU A 222 -3.52 -4.72 18.57
C LEU A 222 -3.27 -6.07 17.87
N ALA A 223 -4.31 -6.84 17.62
CA ALA A 223 -4.21 -8.10 16.87
C ALA A 223 -3.81 -7.84 15.41
N ALA A 224 -4.39 -6.83 14.78
CA ALA A 224 -4.05 -6.45 13.41
C ALA A 224 -2.61 -5.93 13.28
N LEU A 225 -2.14 -5.11 14.23
CA LEU A 225 -0.74 -4.68 14.30
C LEU A 225 0.21 -5.88 14.43
N ALA A 226 -0.15 -6.89 15.25
CA ALA A 226 0.64 -8.10 15.40
C ALA A 226 0.69 -8.93 14.10
N ALA A 227 -0.44 -9.08 13.41
CA ALA A 227 -0.52 -9.77 12.13
C ALA A 227 0.34 -9.08 11.07
N GLY A 228 0.24 -7.74 10.97
CA GLY A 228 1.07 -6.92 10.07
C GLY A 228 2.57 -7.12 10.34
N GLN A 229 2.99 -7.04 11.60
CA GLN A 229 4.40 -7.26 11.98
C GLN A 229 4.90 -8.66 11.59
N GLN A 230 4.10 -9.69 11.83
CA GLN A 230 4.49 -11.07 11.54
C GLN A 230 4.73 -11.29 10.04
N VAL A 231 3.84 -10.77 9.19
CA VAL A 231 3.96 -10.94 7.72
C VAL A 231 5.07 -10.07 7.17
N SER A 232 5.19 -8.82 7.63
CA SER A 232 6.28 -7.92 7.26
C SER A 232 7.66 -8.50 7.62
N ALA A 233 7.81 -9.07 8.82
CA ALA A 233 9.04 -9.71 9.24
C ALA A 233 9.42 -10.90 8.34
N ARG A 234 8.44 -11.73 7.94
CA ARG A 234 8.68 -12.84 6.98
C ARG A 234 9.10 -12.32 5.61
N ASN A 235 8.46 -11.25 5.14
CA ASN A 235 8.84 -10.62 3.87
C ASN A 235 10.28 -10.10 3.91
N CYS A 236 10.70 -9.46 5.00
CA CYS A 236 12.06 -8.94 5.16
C CYS A 236 13.15 -10.04 5.17
N MET A 237 12.81 -11.28 5.47
CA MET A 237 13.75 -12.42 5.42
C MET A 237 13.89 -13.01 4.00
N ALA A 238 13.04 -12.62 3.05
CA ALA A 238 13.12 -13.02 1.64
C ALA A 238 13.82 -11.93 0.81
N GLN A 239 14.31 -12.28 -0.38
CA GLN A 239 14.82 -11.31 -1.34
C GLN A 239 13.67 -10.82 -2.24
N GLY A 240 13.67 -9.52 -2.54
CA GLY A 240 12.63 -8.88 -3.34
C GLY A 240 11.31 -8.72 -2.61
N GLY A 241 10.39 -7.97 -3.20
CA GLY A 241 9.03 -7.87 -2.68
C GLY A 241 8.31 -9.21 -2.80
N PHE A 242 7.81 -9.74 -1.69
CA PHE A 242 7.07 -11.02 -1.63
C PHE A 242 7.87 -12.23 -2.16
N GLY A 243 9.19 -12.20 -2.11
CA GLY A 243 10.05 -13.21 -2.71
C GLY A 243 10.13 -13.13 -4.24
N CYS A 244 9.63 -12.07 -4.84
CA CYS A 244 9.67 -11.82 -6.29
C CYS A 244 10.75 -10.78 -6.59
N LYS A 245 11.82 -11.19 -7.25
CA LYS A 245 12.90 -10.32 -7.73
C LYS A 245 13.21 -10.65 -9.18
N ALA A 246 13.22 -9.65 -10.05
CA ALA A 246 13.78 -9.79 -11.37
C ALA A 246 15.28 -9.47 -11.31
N GLU A 247 16.12 -10.39 -11.74
CA GLU A 247 17.54 -10.11 -12.02
C GLU A 247 17.65 -9.62 -13.45
N ILE A 248 18.11 -8.38 -13.59
CA ILE A 248 18.39 -7.79 -14.90
C ILE A 248 19.90 -7.83 -15.06
N SER A 249 20.37 -8.61 -16.03
CA SER A 249 21.80 -8.58 -16.40
C SER A 249 22.18 -7.20 -16.92
N PRO A 250 23.39 -6.69 -16.63
CA PRO A 250 23.83 -5.36 -17.06
C PRO A 250 23.78 -5.14 -18.58
N ASP A 251 23.79 -6.20 -19.35
CA ASP A 251 23.72 -6.22 -20.82
C ASP A 251 22.30 -6.48 -21.38
N GLY A 252 21.29 -6.55 -20.52
CA GLY A 252 19.90 -6.77 -20.92
C GLY A 252 19.58 -8.19 -21.39
N THR A 253 20.53 -9.13 -21.25
CA THR A 253 20.31 -10.56 -21.51
C THR A 253 20.02 -11.30 -20.21
N GLU A 254 19.25 -12.38 -20.28
CA GLU A 254 19.05 -13.30 -19.15
C GLU A 254 20.31 -14.04 -18.80
#